data_b4811b283ba1eff53e1eb6d78103355d
#
_entry.id   b4811b283ba1eff53e1eb6d78103355d
#
_cell.length_a   1.000
_cell.length_b   1.000
_cell.length_c   1.000
_cell.angle_alpha   90.00
_cell.angle_beta   90.00
_cell.angle_gamma   90.00
#
_symmetry.space_group_name_H-M   'P 1'
#
loop_
_entity.id
_entity.type
_entity.pdbx_description
1 polymer ?
#
loop_
_entity_poly.entity_id
_entity_poly.type
_entity_poly.pdbx_seq_one_letter_code
_entity_poly.pdbx_strand_id
1 'polypeptide(L)'
;MKIRQLIIFTLLLFGLLIESGCDLPHQPGPMPSTISATEFTPGLNVLGVLRLDDSTGTSFIYIERAFAPEEYDRYSDTLPIVKDAFVTVKEQLTDTPGNPREYIFLYKGQSSDHKYVNPYFRPEAGKTYQLQVVAPDLPPLSGSTTVPDQPRLDSSSIQLGQSDLNFVLFTSANAALYEAFAIGSYGKLSQLRQNSGNGTLQFKLALSAFLGTITELQVCAYDANLAALLPPYYRGCWHGVS
;
A
#
# COMPACT_ATOMS: atom_id res chain seq x y z
N MET A 1 6.85 7.57 63.37
CA MET A 1 7.04 8.57 62.30
C MET A 1 5.75 9.36 62.19
N LYS A 2 5.75 10.68 62.47
CA LYS A 2 4.51 11.47 62.54
C LYS A 2 3.93 11.69 61.14
N ILE A 3 2.64 11.49 60.94
CA ILE A 3 1.91 11.62 59.68
C ILE A 3 2.31 12.88 58.87
N ARG A 4 2.62 13.97 59.56
CA ARG A 4 3.11 15.21 58.95
C ARG A 4 4.42 15.05 58.14
N GLN A 5 5.33 14.21 58.58
CA GLN A 5 6.60 13.97 57.88
C GLN A 5 6.40 13.11 56.65
N LEU A 6 5.44 12.19 56.69
CA LEU A 6 5.09 11.36 55.52
C LEU A 6 4.48 12.21 54.42
N ILE A 7 3.57 13.14 54.76
CA ILE A 7 2.92 14.03 53.78
C ILE A 7 3.94 14.94 53.10
N ILE A 8 4.90 15.50 53.87
CA ILE A 8 5.95 16.36 53.32
C ILE A 8 6.87 15.57 52.38
N PHE A 9 7.20 14.33 52.72
CA PHE A 9 8.05 13.48 51.89
C PHE A 9 7.37 13.07 50.59
N THR A 10 6.05 12.79 50.62
CA THR A 10 5.25 12.47 49.45
C THR A 10 5.10 13.67 48.51
N LEU A 11 4.88 14.87 49.04
CA LEU A 11 4.82 16.10 48.28
C LEU A 11 6.16 16.47 47.61
N LEU A 12 7.28 16.25 48.33
CA LEU A 12 8.62 16.46 47.79
C LEU A 12 8.95 15.47 46.65
N LEU A 13 8.55 14.19 46.81
CA LEU A 13 8.73 13.16 45.77
C LEU A 13 7.87 13.43 44.54
N PHE A 14 6.65 13.95 44.73
CA PHE A 14 5.76 14.33 43.62
C PHE A 14 6.27 15.57 42.88
N GLY A 15 6.88 16.53 43.60
CA GLY A 15 7.52 17.71 42.99
C GLY A 15 8.73 17.35 42.10
N LEU A 16 9.52 16.35 42.50
CA LEU A 16 10.67 15.86 41.71
C LEU A 16 10.28 15.10 40.46
N LEU A 17 9.06 14.55 40.38
CA LEU A 17 8.55 13.85 39.22
C LEU A 17 7.98 14.79 38.11
N ILE A 18 7.72 16.06 38.49
CA ILE A 18 7.16 17.06 37.56
C ILE A 18 8.27 17.77 36.76
N GLU A 19 9.51 17.69 37.21
CA GLU A 19 10.65 18.29 36.50
C GLU A 19 11.25 17.44 35.35
N SER A 20 10.72 16.25 35.08
CA SER A 20 10.98 15.59 33.81
C SER A 20 10.15 16.27 32.71
N GLY A 21 10.34 17.59 32.61
CA GLY A 21 9.80 18.34 31.49
C GLY A 21 10.25 17.71 30.18
N CYS A 22 9.31 17.44 29.30
CA CYS A 22 9.61 17.21 27.91
C CYS A 22 10.69 18.22 27.50
N ASP A 23 11.84 17.73 27.10
CA ASP A 23 12.82 18.56 26.40
C ASP A 23 12.07 19.20 25.24
N LEU A 24 11.67 20.44 25.39
CA LEU A 24 11.17 21.21 24.27
C LEU A 24 12.27 21.14 23.22
N PRO A 25 11.94 20.76 21.99
CA PRO A 25 12.94 20.70 20.95
C PRO A 25 13.71 22.02 20.98
N HIS A 26 15.01 21.94 21.15
CA HIS A 26 15.89 23.10 21.09
C HIS A 26 15.50 23.89 19.86
N GLN A 27 15.34 25.21 20.01
CA GLN A 27 15.07 26.07 18.87
C GLN A 27 16.01 25.62 17.75
N PRO A 28 15.49 25.34 16.56
CA PRO A 28 16.34 24.97 15.44
C PRO A 28 17.46 26.03 15.38
N GLY A 29 18.71 25.56 15.34
CA GLY A 29 19.86 26.44 15.21
C GLY A 29 19.65 27.42 14.05
N PRO A 30 20.42 28.50 13.98
CA PRO A 30 20.25 29.49 12.93
C PRO A 30 20.18 28.76 11.58
N MET A 31 19.08 28.96 10.86
CA MET A 31 18.92 28.38 9.53
C MET A 31 20.18 28.67 8.72
N PRO A 32 20.74 27.69 8.00
CA PRO A 32 21.83 27.97 7.07
C PRO A 32 21.41 29.13 6.17
N SER A 33 22.25 30.16 6.11
CA SER A 33 21.99 31.38 5.32
C SER A 33 21.92 31.11 3.80
N THR A 34 22.22 29.90 3.39
CA THR A 34 22.10 29.41 2.03
C THR A 34 21.31 28.12 2.03
N ILE A 35 19.99 28.22 2.10
CA ILE A 35 19.16 27.26 1.41
C ILE A 35 19.31 27.64 -0.05
N SER A 36 20.20 26.97 -0.77
CA SER A 36 20.14 27.02 -2.23
C SER A 36 18.76 26.49 -2.60
N ALA A 37 17.88 27.37 -3.07
CA ALA A 37 16.63 26.96 -3.64
C ALA A 37 16.98 26.00 -4.79
N THR A 38 16.87 24.70 -4.53
CA THR A 38 16.93 23.71 -5.60
C THR A 38 15.78 24.07 -6.52
N GLU A 39 16.12 24.43 -7.74
CA GLU A 39 15.14 24.78 -8.75
C GLU A 39 14.12 23.64 -8.83
N PHE A 40 12.84 23.95 -8.58
CA PHE A 40 11.79 22.95 -8.60
C PHE A 40 11.67 22.38 -10.01
N THR A 41 11.83 21.07 -10.13
CA THR A 41 11.61 20.36 -11.39
C THR A 41 10.26 19.67 -11.35
N PRO A 42 9.31 20.07 -12.20
CA PRO A 42 8.03 19.39 -12.30
C PRO A 42 8.20 17.90 -12.63
N GLY A 43 7.37 17.06 -12.03
CA GLY A 43 7.43 15.63 -12.25
C GLY A 43 6.07 14.97 -12.09
N LEU A 44 5.98 13.71 -12.49
CA LEU A 44 4.80 12.87 -12.32
C LEU A 44 4.94 11.97 -11.10
N ASN A 45 3.86 11.90 -10.32
CA ASN A 45 3.62 10.86 -9.32
C ASN A 45 2.60 9.89 -9.89
N VAL A 46 2.96 8.62 -10.02
CA VAL A 46 2.10 7.62 -10.64
C VAL A 46 1.92 6.43 -9.73
N LEU A 47 0.67 6.07 -9.45
CA LEU A 47 0.29 4.82 -8.80
C LEU A 47 -0.46 3.96 -9.81
N GLY A 48 0.17 2.88 -10.28
CA GLY A 48 -0.45 1.86 -11.10
C GLY A 48 -0.79 0.61 -10.27
N VAL A 49 -2.03 0.16 -10.34
CA VAL A 49 -2.49 -1.05 -9.65
C VAL A 49 -3.05 -2.01 -10.69
N LEU A 50 -2.39 -3.17 -10.85
CA LEU A 50 -2.83 -4.26 -11.71
C LEU A 50 -3.46 -5.35 -10.85
N ARG A 51 -4.67 -5.78 -11.18
CA ARG A 51 -5.47 -6.70 -10.37
C ARG A 51 -5.90 -7.91 -11.17
N LEU A 52 -5.73 -9.08 -10.57
CA LEU A 52 -6.10 -10.38 -11.16
C LEU A 52 -7.58 -10.73 -11.01
N ASP A 53 -8.39 -9.85 -10.43
CA ASP A 53 -9.82 -10.13 -10.30
C ASP A 53 -10.52 -10.08 -11.69
N ASP A 54 -11.62 -10.82 -11.80
CA ASP A 54 -12.38 -10.91 -13.04
C ASP A 54 -13.25 -9.66 -13.34
N SER A 55 -13.21 -8.67 -12.43
CA SER A 55 -14.03 -7.49 -12.55
C SER A 55 -13.47 -6.51 -13.57
N THR A 56 -14.33 -5.96 -14.40
CA THR A 56 -13.96 -5.00 -15.43
C THR A 56 -13.48 -3.68 -14.85
N GLY A 57 -12.28 -3.24 -15.26
CA GLY A 57 -11.76 -1.92 -14.89
C GLY A 57 -11.27 -1.81 -13.44
N THR A 58 -10.94 -2.93 -12.80
CA THR A 58 -10.37 -2.97 -11.45
C THR A 58 -8.89 -2.61 -11.43
N SER A 59 -8.18 -2.85 -12.53
CA SER A 59 -6.84 -2.30 -12.75
C SER A 59 -6.95 -0.82 -13.12
N PHE A 60 -6.18 0.03 -12.45
CA PHE A 60 -6.22 1.47 -12.67
C PHE A 60 -4.84 2.12 -12.54
N ILE A 61 -4.72 3.32 -13.10
CA ILE A 61 -3.54 4.16 -12.96
C ILE A 61 -4.01 5.54 -12.49
N TYR A 62 -3.43 6.00 -11.40
CA TYR A 62 -3.66 7.32 -10.81
C TYR A 62 -2.45 8.18 -11.08
N ILE A 63 -2.66 9.39 -11.59
CA ILE A 63 -1.58 10.27 -12.03
C ILE A 63 -1.76 11.65 -11.43
N GLU A 64 -0.76 12.08 -10.72
CA GLU A 64 -0.62 13.43 -10.19
C GLU A 64 0.67 14.07 -10.69
N ARG A 65 0.71 15.39 -10.68
CA ARG A 65 1.94 16.16 -10.84
C ARG A 65 2.51 16.57 -9.48
N ALA A 66 3.79 16.72 -9.40
CA ALA A 66 4.42 17.35 -8.26
C ALA A 66 4.05 18.84 -8.19
N PHE A 67 3.91 19.36 -6.97
CA PHE A 67 3.64 20.76 -6.71
C PHE A 67 4.91 21.56 -6.56
N ALA A 68 4.90 22.78 -7.11
CA ALA A 68 5.85 23.79 -6.72
C ALA A 68 5.54 24.28 -5.29
N PRO A 69 6.56 24.66 -4.48
CA PRO A 69 6.32 25.20 -3.14
C PRO A 69 5.35 26.38 -3.11
N GLU A 70 5.33 27.20 -4.15
CA GLU A 70 4.47 28.39 -4.28
C GLU A 70 2.99 28.04 -4.54
N GLU A 71 2.71 26.80 -4.94
CA GLU A 71 1.35 26.32 -5.19
C GLU A 71 0.68 25.78 -3.92
N TYR A 72 1.45 25.59 -2.83
CA TYR A 72 0.95 24.96 -1.62
C TYR A 72 -0.23 25.71 -0.99
N ASP A 73 -0.21 27.03 -1.01
CA ASP A 73 -1.29 27.86 -0.48
C ASP A 73 -2.59 27.80 -1.30
N ARG A 74 -2.53 27.25 -2.51
CA ARG A 74 -3.67 27.08 -3.43
C ARG A 74 -4.09 25.62 -3.57
N TYR A 75 -3.63 24.77 -2.68
CA TYR A 75 -3.90 23.35 -2.76
C TYR A 75 -5.40 23.06 -2.78
N SER A 76 -5.79 22.16 -3.68
CA SER A 76 -7.09 21.49 -3.67
C SER A 76 -6.87 20.03 -4.08
N ASP A 77 -7.71 19.12 -3.63
CA ASP A 77 -7.57 17.67 -3.89
C ASP A 77 -7.55 17.31 -5.39
N THR A 78 -8.03 18.21 -6.24
CA THR A 78 -8.08 17.99 -7.70
C THR A 78 -6.99 18.71 -8.48
N LEU A 79 -6.27 19.64 -7.84
CA LEU A 79 -5.24 20.46 -8.50
C LEU A 79 -4.06 19.62 -9.03
N PRO A 80 -3.58 18.57 -8.32
CA PRO A 80 -2.46 17.76 -8.81
C PRO A 80 -2.84 16.80 -9.92
N ILE A 81 -4.12 16.54 -10.16
CA ILE A 81 -4.58 15.48 -11.02
C ILE A 81 -4.30 15.78 -12.48
N VAL A 82 -3.55 14.92 -13.13
CA VAL A 82 -3.29 14.99 -14.58
C VAL A 82 -4.41 14.23 -15.30
N LYS A 83 -5.15 14.92 -16.19
CA LYS A 83 -6.34 14.37 -16.86
C LYS A 83 -6.13 14.07 -18.34
N ASP A 84 -5.05 14.58 -18.90
CA ASP A 84 -4.74 14.58 -20.34
C ASP A 84 -3.47 13.81 -20.69
N ALA A 85 -3.00 12.95 -19.78
CA ALA A 85 -1.87 12.09 -20.05
C ALA A 85 -2.24 10.98 -21.06
N PHE A 86 -1.30 10.66 -21.91
CA PHE A 86 -1.34 9.43 -22.71
C PHE A 86 -0.69 8.30 -21.90
N VAL A 87 -1.50 7.27 -21.62
CA VAL A 87 -1.13 6.19 -20.69
C VAL A 87 -1.22 4.85 -21.41
N THR A 88 -0.11 4.14 -21.46
CA THR A 88 -0.06 2.79 -22.08
C THR A 88 0.54 1.77 -21.12
N VAL A 89 0.02 0.56 -21.18
CA VAL A 89 0.55 -0.62 -20.51
C VAL A 89 0.84 -1.67 -21.57
N LYS A 90 2.08 -2.16 -21.60
CA LYS A 90 2.55 -3.17 -22.55
C LYS A 90 2.93 -4.44 -21.80
N GLU A 91 2.49 -5.58 -22.31
CA GLU A 91 2.99 -6.88 -21.86
C GLU A 91 4.42 -7.07 -22.36
N GLN A 92 5.35 -7.41 -21.46
CA GLN A 92 6.71 -7.80 -21.86
C GLN A 92 6.72 -9.29 -22.20
N LEU A 93 7.10 -9.59 -23.44
CA LEU A 93 7.25 -10.97 -23.90
C LEU A 93 8.64 -11.46 -23.50
N THR A 94 8.73 -12.51 -22.69
CA THR A 94 10.00 -13.03 -22.19
C THR A 94 10.66 -14.02 -23.15
N ASP A 95 9.90 -14.82 -23.92
CA ASP A 95 10.50 -15.92 -24.68
C ASP A 95 9.81 -16.25 -26.02
N THR A 96 8.79 -15.54 -26.43
CA THR A 96 8.06 -15.83 -27.66
C THR A 96 8.15 -14.65 -28.63
N PRO A 97 8.59 -14.85 -29.89
CA PRO A 97 8.51 -13.80 -30.88
C PRO A 97 7.04 -13.53 -31.21
N GLY A 98 6.50 -12.48 -30.67
CA GLY A 98 5.13 -12.02 -30.86
C GLY A 98 5.08 -10.50 -30.74
N ASN A 99 4.03 -9.90 -31.25
CA ASN A 99 3.81 -8.48 -30.97
C ASN A 99 3.30 -8.32 -29.53
N PRO A 100 3.99 -7.53 -28.69
CA PRO A 100 3.53 -7.26 -27.34
C PRO A 100 2.14 -6.62 -27.40
N ARG A 101 1.23 -7.10 -26.56
CA ARG A 101 -0.09 -6.46 -26.42
C ARG A 101 0.07 -5.12 -25.74
N GLU A 102 -0.48 -4.09 -26.35
CA GLU A 102 -0.49 -2.74 -25.82
C GLU A 102 -1.92 -2.34 -25.48
N TYR A 103 -2.10 -1.76 -24.30
CA TYR A 103 -3.38 -1.33 -23.76
C TYR A 103 -3.32 0.17 -23.47
N ILE A 104 -4.23 0.92 -24.04
CA ILE A 104 -4.37 2.35 -23.77
C ILE A 104 -5.35 2.52 -22.61
N PHE A 105 -4.93 3.23 -21.58
CA PHE A 105 -5.76 3.57 -20.42
C PHE A 105 -6.32 4.98 -20.59
N LEU A 106 -7.63 5.11 -20.48
CA LEU A 106 -8.34 6.38 -20.67
C LEU A 106 -8.75 6.97 -19.32
N TYR A 107 -8.65 8.30 -19.22
CA TYR A 107 -9.08 9.03 -18.04
C TYR A 107 -10.59 8.87 -17.81
N LYS A 108 -10.94 8.50 -16.59
CA LYS A 108 -12.32 8.40 -16.14
C LYS A 108 -12.49 9.27 -14.89
N GLY A 109 -13.06 10.45 -15.09
CA GLY A 109 -13.24 11.46 -14.04
C GLY A 109 -14.71 11.61 -13.63
N GLN A 110 -15.40 10.51 -13.33
CA GLN A 110 -16.73 10.58 -12.75
C GLN A 110 -16.64 10.44 -11.24
N SER A 111 -17.20 11.40 -10.50
CA SER A 111 -17.13 11.48 -9.03
C SER A 111 -15.68 11.64 -8.48
N SER A 112 -15.41 11.22 -7.27
CA SER A 112 -14.10 11.33 -6.60
C SER A 112 -12.99 10.43 -7.16
N ASP A 113 -13.26 9.61 -8.18
CA ASP A 113 -12.35 8.59 -8.72
C ASP A 113 -11.61 9.08 -9.96
N HIS A 114 -10.66 9.97 -9.78
CA HIS A 114 -9.82 10.51 -10.86
C HIS A 114 -8.74 9.52 -11.31
N LYS A 115 -9.08 8.54 -12.14
CA LYS A 115 -8.15 7.49 -12.56
C LYS A 115 -8.23 7.18 -14.05
N TYR A 116 -7.14 6.60 -14.57
CA TYR A 116 -7.10 6.03 -15.91
C TYR A 116 -7.43 4.54 -15.84
N VAL A 117 -8.30 4.07 -16.73
CA VAL A 117 -8.76 2.68 -16.77
C VAL A 117 -8.83 2.18 -18.21
N ASN A 118 -8.66 0.87 -18.37
CA ASN A 118 -8.99 0.17 -19.61
C ASN A 118 -9.97 -0.97 -19.29
N PRO A 119 -11.20 -0.94 -19.80
CA PRO A 119 -12.20 -1.96 -19.47
C PRO A 119 -11.89 -3.35 -20.05
N TYR A 120 -10.98 -3.43 -21.01
CA TYR A 120 -10.60 -4.68 -21.68
C TYR A 120 -9.29 -5.25 -21.15
N PHE A 121 -8.57 -4.51 -20.31
CA PHE A 121 -7.32 -4.97 -19.73
C PHE A 121 -7.58 -6.04 -18.67
N ARG A 122 -6.88 -7.15 -18.81
CA ARG A 122 -6.86 -8.26 -17.85
C ARG A 122 -5.42 -8.69 -17.67
N PRO A 123 -4.79 -8.36 -16.56
CA PRO A 123 -3.45 -8.84 -16.27
C PRO A 123 -3.47 -10.34 -16.01
N GLU A 124 -2.40 -11.01 -16.42
CA GLU A 124 -2.19 -12.43 -16.20
C GLU A 124 -1.13 -12.66 -15.14
N ALA A 125 -1.33 -13.67 -14.29
CA ALA A 125 -0.36 -14.05 -13.25
C ALA A 125 1.00 -14.43 -13.88
N GLY A 126 2.09 -14.04 -13.22
CA GLY A 126 3.46 -14.30 -13.67
C GLY A 126 3.92 -13.42 -14.84
N LYS A 127 3.05 -12.62 -15.45
CA LYS A 127 3.42 -11.73 -16.55
C LYS A 127 3.98 -10.41 -16.06
N THR A 128 4.93 -9.86 -16.84
CA THR A 128 5.51 -8.54 -16.61
C THR A 128 4.87 -7.52 -17.53
N TYR A 129 4.50 -6.38 -16.95
CA TYR A 129 3.90 -5.26 -17.68
C TYR A 129 4.77 -4.02 -17.51
N GLN A 130 4.92 -3.27 -18.59
CA GLN A 130 5.58 -1.98 -18.63
C GLN A 130 4.54 -0.89 -18.76
N LEU A 131 4.54 0.06 -17.83
CA LEU A 131 3.77 1.29 -17.87
C LEU A 131 4.58 2.38 -18.56
N GLN A 132 3.95 3.17 -19.41
CA GLN A 132 4.46 4.42 -19.93
C GLN A 132 3.40 5.50 -19.79
N VAL A 133 3.81 6.65 -19.23
CA VAL A 133 2.98 7.82 -19.03
C VAL A 133 3.65 9.01 -19.72
N VAL A 134 2.92 9.67 -20.59
CA VAL A 134 3.34 10.92 -21.26
C VAL A 134 2.28 11.97 -21.00
N ALA A 135 2.63 13.05 -20.31
CA ALA A 135 1.75 14.17 -20.04
C ALA A 135 2.32 15.45 -20.69
N PRO A 136 1.45 16.41 -21.10
CA PRO A 136 1.93 17.69 -21.62
C PRO A 136 2.84 18.40 -20.61
N ASP A 137 3.90 19.00 -21.10
CA ASP A 137 4.82 19.85 -20.34
C ASP A 137 5.53 19.16 -19.14
N LEU A 138 5.41 17.83 -19.02
CA LEU A 138 6.03 17.04 -17.95
C LEU A 138 6.94 15.96 -18.53
N PRO A 139 8.06 15.64 -17.85
CA PRO A 139 8.93 14.55 -18.26
C PRO A 139 8.14 13.22 -18.31
N PRO A 140 8.33 12.39 -19.35
CA PRO A 140 7.68 11.09 -19.42
C PRO A 140 8.15 10.18 -18.29
N LEU A 141 7.24 9.34 -17.81
CA LEU A 141 7.53 8.36 -16.76
C LEU A 141 7.30 6.94 -17.29
N SER A 142 8.19 6.03 -16.93
CA SER A 142 8.03 4.62 -17.22
C SER A 142 8.36 3.77 -15.99
N GLY A 143 7.71 2.62 -15.88
CA GLY A 143 7.94 1.65 -14.82
C GLY A 143 7.51 0.27 -15.25
N SER A 144 7.92 -0.75 -14.53
CA SER A 144 7.51 -2.12 -14.80
C SER A 144 7.17 -2.87 -13.52
N THR A 145 6.25 -3.82 -13.64
CA THR A 145 5.90 -4.72 -12.54
C THR A 145 5.58 -6.11 -13.08
N THR A 146 5.87 -7.13 -12.27
CA THR A 146 5.46 -8.51 -12.54
C THR A 146 4.30 -8.84 -11.63
N VAL A 147 3.19 -9.24 -12.22
CA VAL A 147 1.99 -9.63 -11.48
C VAL A 147 2.27 -10.91 -10.71
N PRO A 148 2.07 -10.94 -9.38
CA PRO A 148 2.29 -12.16 -8.61
C PRO A 148 1.38 -13.30 -9.07
N ASP A 149 1.86 -14.52 -8.91
CA ASP A 149 1.00 -15.68 -9.08
C ASP A 149 -0.10 -15.71 -8.02
N GLN A 150 -1.22 -16.30 -8.39
CA GLN A 150 -2.35 -16.46 -7.46
C GLN A 150 -1.91 -17.22 -6.21
N PRO A 151 -2.18 -16.70 -5.00
CA PRO A 151 -1.86 -17.39 -3.76
C PRO A 151 -2.55 -18.76 -3.70
N ARG A 152 -1.81 -19.77 -3.28
CA ARG A 152 -2.32 -21.14 -3.11
C ARG A 152 -2.36 -21.51 -1.64
N LEU A 153 -3.58 -21.73 -1.13
CA LEU A 153 -3.81 -22.19 0.23
C LEU A 153 -3.70 -23.71 0.30
N ASP A 154 -2.97 -24.23 1.30
CA ASP A 154 -3.07 -25.63 1.68
C ASP A 154 -4.33 -25.84 2.53
N SER A 155 -5.40 -26.26 1.88
CA SER A 155 -6.71 -26.46 2.55
C SER A 155 -6.65 -27.51 3.65
N SER A 156 -5.72 -28.48 3.57
CA SER A 156 -5.54 -29.51 4.59
C SER A 156 -4.88 -28.97 5.87
N SER A 157 -4.22 -27.82 5.77
CA SER A 157 -3.54 -27.17 6.89
C SER A 157 -4.43 -26.28 7.73
N ILE A 158 -5.68 -26.03 7.29
CA ILE A 158 -6.61 -25.11 7.98
C ILE A 158 -7.03 -25.72 9.31
N GLN A 159 -6.72 -25.01 10.39
CA GLN A 159 -7.08 -25.39 11.76
C GLN A 159 -7.74 -24.21 12.46
N LEU A 160 -9.02 -24.34 12.72
CA LEU A 160 -9.79 -23.37 13.50
C LEU A 160 -9.80 -23.80 14.98
N GLY A 161 -9.01 -23.07 15.79
CA GLY A 161 -9.01 -23.18 17.24
C GLY A 161 -10.02 -22.27 17.92
N GLN A 162 -10.07 -22.30 19.24
CA GLN A 162 -10.93 -21.39 20.02
C GLN A 162 -10.45 -19.93 19.97
N SER A 163 -9.14 -19.72 19.86
CA SER A 163 -8.52 -18.40 19.93
C SER A 163 -7.74 -18.00 18.68
N ASP A 164 -7.56 -18.93 17.76
CA ASP A 164 -6.77 -18.67 16.54
C ASP A 164 -7.24 -19.49 15.33
N LEU A 165 -6.93 -18.97 14.14
CA LEU A 165 -7.03 -19.65 12.86
C LEU A 165 -5.62 -19.82 12.30
N ASN A 166 -5.19 -21.04 12.12
CA ASN A 166 -3.88 -21.39 11.57
C ASN A 166 -4.03 -22.02 10.18
N PHE A 167 -3.13 -21.69 9.27
CA PHE A 167 -3.05 -22.32 7.95
C PHE A 167 -1.69 -22.07 7.29
N VAL A 168 -1.42 -22.82 6.23
CA VAL A 168 -0.20 -22.73 5.42
C VAL A 168 -0.56 -22.27 4.01
N LEU A 169 0.25 -21.35 3.49
CA LEU A 169 0.18 -20.83 2.14
C LEU A 169 1.41 -21.26 1.35
N PHE A 170 1.24 -21.70 0.10
CA PHE A 170 2.35 -21.87 -0.84
C PHE A 170 2.71 -20.51 -1.44
N THR A 171 4.01 -20.16 -1.39
CA THR A 171 4.51 -18.88 -1.89
C THR A 171 4.96 -18.97 -3.33
N SER A 172 4.87 -17.86 -4.06
CA SER A 172 5.42 -17.67 -5.41
C SER A 172 6.65 -16.76 -5.38
N ALA A 173 7.51 -16.91 -6.37
CA ALA A 173 8.72 -16.11 -6.49
C ALA A 173 8.44 -14.62 -6.74
N ASN A 174 7.31 -14.30 -7.40
CA ASN A 174 6.97 -12.93 -7.80
C ASN A 174 6.20 -12.14 -6.73
N ALA A 175 5.86 -12.77 -5.61
CA ALA A 175 5.22 -12.11 -4.48
C ALA A 175 6.25 -11.75 -3.42
N ALA A 176 6.26 -10.48 -2.99
CA ALA A 176 7.12 -10.01 -1.90
C ALA A 176 6.42 -10.06 -0.54
N LEU A 177 5.09 -9.91 -0.54
CA LEU A 177 4.29 -9.82 0.67
C LEU A 177 2.97 -10.57 0.46
N TYR A 178 2.49 -11.20 1.53
CA TYR A 178 1.16 -11.80 1.59
C TYR A 178 0.36 -11.20 2.72
N GLU A 179 -0.92 -11.02 2.49
CA GLU A 179 -1.88 -10.61 3.51
C GLU A 179 -3.05 -11.58 3.53
N ALA A 180 -3.33 -12.12 4.71
CA ALA A 180 -4.46 -13.00 4.91
C ALA A 180 -5.54 -12.31 5.73
N PHE A 181 -6.79 -12.51 5.35
CA PHE A 181 -7.96 -11.94 6.00
C PHE A 181 -8.93 -13.02 6.44
N ALA A 182 -9.32 -12.99 7.71
CA ALA A 182 -10.53 -13.66 8.16
C ALA A 182 -11.67 -12.66 8.18
N ILE A 183 -12.72 -12.92 7.43
CA ILE A 183 -13.89 -12.06 7.28
C ILE A 183 -15.08 -12.75 7.95
N GLY A 184 -15.85 -11.99 8.69
CA GLY A 184 -17.07 -12.47 9.35
C GLY A 184 -18.15 -11.42 9.42
N SER A 185 -19.25 -11.77 10.04
CA SER A 185 -20.47 -10.96 10.07
C SER A 185 -20.29 -9.57 10.68
N TYR A 186 -19.30 -9.39 11.57
CA TYR A 186 -19.12 -8.15 12.33
C TYR A 186 -17.73 -7.53 12.19
N GLY A 187 -16.89 -8.06 11.31
CA GLY A 187 -15.55 -7.48 11.13
C GLY A 187 -14.61 -8.32 10.28
N LYS A 188 -13.41 -7.80 10.17
CA LYS A 188 -12.32 -8.37 9.39
C LYS A 188 -11.04 -8.31 10.23
N LEU A 189 -10.32 -9.43 10.29
CA LEU A 189 -8.97 -9.49 10.83
C LEU A 189 -7.98 -9.72 9.70
N SER A 190 -6.80 -9.14 9.80
CA SER A 190 -5.74 -9.40 8.83
C SER A 190 -4.39 -9.68 9.49
N GLN A 191 -3.55 -10.39 8.76
CA GLN A 191 -2.16 -10.62 9.10
C GLN A 191 -1.29 -10.51 7.85
N LEU A 192 -0.20 -9.75 7.97
CA LEU A 192 0.82 -9.58 6.93
C LEU A 192 2.01 -10.48 7.18
N ARG A 193 2.55 -11.07 6.12
CA ARG A 193 3.78 -11.87 6.14
C ARG A 193 4.62 -11.57 4.91
N GLN A 194 5.90 -11.29 5.12
CA GLN A 194 6.87 -11.19 4.02
C GLN A 194 7.17 -12.57 3.46
N ASN A 195 7.37 -12.64 2.15
CA ASN A 195 7.83 -13.86 1.50
C ASN A 195 9.29 -14.14 1.89
N SER A 196 9.52 -15.24 2.59
CA SER A 196 10.85 -15.67 3.01
C SER A 196 11.60 -16.48 1.94
N GLY A 197 10.95 -16.76 0.80
CA GLY A 197 11.53 -17.60 -0.26
C GLY A 197 11.53 -19.11 0.04
N ASN A 198 10.97 -19.54 1.17
CA ASN A 198 11.00 -20.95 1.60
C ASN A 198 9.90 -21.83 0.99
N GLY A 199 9.17 -21.32 0.00
CA GLY A 199 8.09 -22.04 -0.68
C GLY A 199 6.77 -22.12 0.09
N THR A 200 6.78 -21.89 1.41
CA THR A 200 5.58 -21.87 2.26
C THR A 200 5.63 -20.76 3.30
N LEU A 201 4.45 -20.26 3.69
CA LEU A 201 4.27 -19.33 4.80
C LEU A 201 3.18 -19.84 5.74
N GLN A 202 3.45 -19.77 7.03
CA GLN A 202 2.49 -20.10 8.05
C GLN A 202 1.81 -18.83 8.56
N PHE A 203 0.47 -18.85 8.58
CA PHE A 203 -0.37 -17.79 9.14
C PHE A 203 -1.00 -18.25 10.45
N LYS A 204 -1.12 -17.30 11.38
CA LYS A 204 -1.82 -17.48 12.65
C LYS A 204 -2.60 -16.21 12.95
N LEU A 205 -3.90 -16.21 12.65
CA LEU A 205 -4.78 -15.09 12.95
C LEU A 205 -5.36 -15.26 14.37
N ALA A 206 -5.10 -14.28 15.24
CA ALA A 206 -5.65 -14.28 16.59
C ALA A 206 -7.13 -13.86 16.56
N LEU A 207 -8.02 -14.75 16.94
CA LEU A 207 -9.47 -14.55 16.91
C LEU A 207 -10.03 -13.92 18.20
N SER A 208 -9.19 -13.62 19.18
CA SER A 208 -9.61 -13.08 20.48
C SER A 208 -10.37 -11.75 20.39
N ALA A 209 -10.10 -10.97 19.33
CA ALA A 209 -10.82 -9.73 19.04
C ALA A 209 -11.93 -9.88 17.98
N PHE A 210 -12.16 -11.10 17.50
CA PHE A 210 -13.11 -11.36 16.43
C PHE A 210 -14.48 -11.71 17.02
N LEU A 211 -15.46 -10.89 16.69
CA LEU A 211 -16.85 -11.12 17.11
C LEU A 211 -17.61 -11.79 15.95
N GLY A 212 -18.10 -13.01 16.18
CA GLY A 212 -18.95 -13.72 15.23
C GLY A 212 -18.31 -14.92 14.54
N THR A 213 -18.97 -15.42 13.51
CA THR A 213 -18.53 -16.58 12.73
C THR A 213 -17.69 -16.09 11.54
N ILE A 214 -16.54 -16.75 11.30
CA ILE A 214 -15.78 -16.55 10.08
C ILE A 214 -16.59 -17.11 8.90
N THR A 215 -16.85 -16.29 7.92
CA THR A 215 -17.59 -16.66 6.70
C THR A 215 -16.68 -16.84 5.51
N GLU A 216 -15.50 -16.19 5.53
CA GLU A 216 -14.57 -16.19 4.40
C GLU A 216 -13.13 -16.05 4.87
N LEU A 217 -12.22 -16.73 4.17
CA LEU A 217 -10.76 -16.57 4.29
C LEU A 217 -10.22 -16.09 2.94
N GLN A 218 -9.70 -14.86 2.90
CA GLN A 218 -9.07 -14.30 1.72
C GLN A 218 -7.57 -14.21 1.90
N VAL A 219 -6.81 -14.41 0.80
CA VAL A 219 -5.37 -14.19 0.79
C VAL A 219 -4.99 -13.37 -0.43
N CYS A 220 -4.19 -12.33 -0.20
CA CYS A 220 -3.66 -11.47 -1.24
C CYS A 220 -2.15 -11.60 -1.33
N ALA A 221 -1.62 -11.57 -2.54
CA ALA A 221 -0.20 -11.47 -2.82
C ALA A 221 0.10 -10.11 -3.44
N TYR A 222 1.18 -9.50 -2.99
CA TYR A 222 1.65 -8.21 -3.47
C TYR A 222 3.05 -8.35 -4.07
N ASP A 223 3.29 -7.70 -5.20
CA ASP A 223 4.63 -7.56 -5.74
C ASP A 223 5.51 -6.62 -4.88
N ALA A 224 6.79 -6.55 -5.19
CA ALA A 224 7.73 -5.74 -4.42
C ALA A 224 7.41 -4.23 -4.48
N ASN A 225 6.94 -3.73 -5.64
CA ASN A 225 6.66 -2.32 -5.82
C ASN A 225 5.47 -1.88 -4.96
N LEU A 226 4.36 -2.62 -5.02
CA LEU A 226 3.17 -2.31 -4.23
C LEU A 226 3.41 -2.53 -2.73
N ALA A 227 4.16 -3.58 -2.37
CA ALA A 227 4.52 -3.84 -0.98
C ALA A 227 5.36 -2.72 -0.35
N ALA A 228 6.22 -2.05 -1.14
CA ALA A 228 7.03 -0.92 -0.69
C ALA A 228 6.22 0.39 -0.54
N LEU A 229 5.21 0.59 -1.39
CA LEU A 229 4.41 1.82 -1.41
C LEU A 229 3.31 1.85 -0.35
N LEU A 230 2.76 0.69 0.04
CA LEU A 230 1.65 0.64 0.97
C LEU A 230 2.13 0.79 2.42
N PRO A 231 1.79 1.89 3.11
CA PRO A 231 2.02 1.99 4.54
C PRO A 231 1.33 0.84 5.29
N PRO A 232 1.86 0.40 6.43
CA PRO A 232 1.30 -0.74 7.19
C PRO A 232 -0.19 -0.61 7.51
N TYR A 233 -0.71 0.62 7.59
CA TYR A 233 -2.11 0.92 7.94
C TYR A 233 -3.09 0.91 6.76
N TYR A 234 -2.61 0.95 5.51
CA TYR A 234 -3.45 0.99 4.30
C TYR A 234 -3.37 -0.27 3.46
N ARG A 235 -2.71 -1.31 3.96
CA ARG A 235 -2.60 -2.59 3.29
C ARG A 235 -3.91 -3.34 3.46
N GLY A 236 -4.85 -3.05 2.59
CA GLY A 236 -6.06 -3.86 2.43
C GLY A 236 -6.05 -4.54 1.08
N CYS A 237 -6.50 -5.78 0.99
CA CYS A 237 -6.78 -6.35 -0.31
C CYS A 237 -7.77 -5.44 -1.02
N TRP A 238 -7.34 -4.84 -2.09
CA TRP A 238 -8.23 -4.21 -3.03
C TRP A 238 -8.89 -5.33 -3.85
N HIS A 239 -9.81 -6.06 -3.18
CA HIS A 239 -10.48 -7.29 -3.58
C HIS A 239 -9.57 -8.51 -3.78
N GLY A 240 -9.65 -9.39 -2.82
CA GLY A 240 -9.05 -10.70 -2.88
C GLY A 240 -9.76 -11.58 -3.90
N VAL A 241 -9.01 -12.51 -4.41
CA VAL A 241 -9.55 -13.67 -5.08
C VAL A 241 -10.22 -14.51 -3.99
N SER A 242 -11.53 -14.70 -4.09
CA SER A 242 -12.31 -15.66 -3.29
C SER A 242 -11.98 -17.08 -3.72
#